data_26e4a65ce6a567689772b663431f3a8d
#
_entry.id   26e4a65ce6a567689772b663431f3a8d
#
_cell.length_a   1.000
_cell.length_b   1.000
_cell.length_c   1.000
_cell.angle_alpha   90.00
_cell.angle_beta   90.00
_cell.angle_gamma   90.00
#
_symmetry.space_group_name_H-M   'P 1'
#
loop_
_entity.id
_entity.type
_entity.pdbx_description
1 polymer ?
#
loop_
_entity_poly.entity_id
_entity_poly.type
_entity_poly.pdbx_seq_one_letter_code
_entity_poly.pdbx_strand_id
1 'polypeptide(L)'
;MSDGEVRAFLAEKMVMQCATNGPHGLPHMVALWFVADGDELRGWTYAKSQKARNLERDPRATLGLEDGVQYHELRGVMFECDVELERDAARVERFGLELFERYAGELNDDIRAMVAKQAQKRVGLTFRPTRTVSWDHRKLGGVY
;
A
#
# COMPACT_ATOMS: atom_id res chain seq x y z
N MET A 1 13.30 -13.50 -1.62
CA MET A 1 12.50 -13.62 -2.87
C MET A 1 13.21 -12.88 -4.01
N SER A 2 13.11 -13.41 -5.22
CA SER A 2 13.49 -12.66 -6.43
C SER A 2 12.50 -11.54 -6.71
N ASP A 3 12.83 -10.63 -7.63
CA ASP A 3 11.92 -9.55 -8.04
C ASP A 3 10.60 -10.09 -8.61
N GLY A 4 10.67 -11.19 -9.38
CA GLY A 4 9.48 -11.86 -9.90
C GLY A 4 8.61 -12.47 -8.80
N GLU A 5 9.22 -13.05 -7.79
CA GLU A 5 8.50 -13.60 -6.63
C GLU A 5 7.86 -12.50 -5.79
N VAL A 6 8.51 -11.35 -5.62
CA VAL A 6 7.93 -10.19 -4.96
C VAL A 6 6.71 -9.70 -5.72
N ARG A 7 6.79 -9.55 -7.04
CA ARG A 7 5.64 -9.14 -7.86
C ARG A 7 4.48 -10.13 -7.76
N ALA A 8 4.76 -11.42 -7.79
CA ALA A 8 3.74 -12.45 -7.63
C ALA A 8 3.08 -12.39 -6.24
N PHE A 9 3.89 -12.18 -5.20
CA PHE A 9 3.40 -12.02 -3.83
C PHE A 9 2.48 -10.81 -3.69
N LEU A 10 2.85 -9.66 -4.26
CA LEU A 10 2.02 -8.47 -4.26
C LEU A 10 0.68 -8.68 -4.98
N ALA A 11 0.68 -9.47 -6.06
CA ALA A 11 -0.54 -9.79 -6.80
C ALA A 11 -1.52 -10.65 -5.98
N GLU A 12 -1.01 -11.51 -5.10
CA GLU A 12 -1.82 -12.37 -4.22
C GLU A 12 -2.38 -11.61 -3.02
N LYS A 13 -1.68 -10.60 -2.51
CA LYS A 13 -2.02 -9.94 -1.25
C LYS A 13 -3.00 -8.80 -1.49
N MET A 14 -3.96 -8.67 -0.58
CA MET A 14 -5.04 -7.69 -0.68
C MET A 14 -4.89 -6.53 0.31
N VAL A 15 -4.06 -6.69 1.34
CA VAL A 15 -3.89 -5.66 2.37
C VAL A 15 -2.40 -5.51 2.67
N MET A 16 -1.96 -4.26 2.75
CA MET A 16 -0.63 -3.92 3.25
C MET A 16 -0.73 -3.13 4.55
N GLN A 17 0.28 -3.25 5.41
CA GLN A 17 0.47 -2.34 6.52
C GLN A 17 1.28 -1.15 6.06
N CYS A 18 0.89 0.04 6.47
CA CYS A 18 1.58 1.28 6.13
C CYS A 18 1.96 2.01 7.43
N ALA A 19 3.26 2.18 7.63
CA ALA A 19 3.81 2.92 8.76
C ALA A 19 4.35 4.27 8.29
N THR A 20 3.93 5.33 8.96
CA THR A 20 4.39 6.71 8.73
C THR A 20 4.90 7.31 10.02
N ASN A 21 5.81 8.28 9.95
CA ASN A 21 6.39 8.90 11.13
C ASN A 21 5.39 9.82 11.83
N GLY A 22 5.00 9.44 13.04
CA GLY A 22 4.05 10.19 13.86
C GLY A 22 4.67 11.43 14.51
N PRO A 23 3.84 12.36 15.02
CA PRO A 23 4.30 13.62 15.57
C PRO A 23 5.06 13.48 16.91
N HIS A 24 4.94 12.32 17.56
CA HIS A 24 5.54 12.06 18.87
C HIS A 24 6.75 11.11 18.82
N GLY A 25 7.33 10.92 17.64
CA GLY A 25 8.51 10.07 17.45
C GLY A 25 8.23 8.57 17.32
N LEU A 26 6.96 8.17 17.38
CA LEU A 26 6.55 6.78 17.14
C LEU A 26 5.90 6.63 15.78
N PRO A 27 6.09 5.48 15.10
CA PRO A 27 5.40 5.24 13.84
C PRO A 27 3.89 5.04 14.06
N HIS A 28 3.11 5.63 13.17
CA HIS A 28 1.67 5.37 13.04
C HIS A 28 1.50 4.27 11.99
N MET A 29 0.83 3.18 12.33
CA MET A 29 0.68 2.03 11.44
C MET A 29 -0.77 1.65 11.26
N VAL A 30 -1.21 1.52 9.99
CA VAL A 30 -2.56 1.14 9.63
C VAL A 30 -2.56 0.27 8.37
N ALA A 31 -3.63 -0.50 8.21
CA ALA A 31 -3.85 -1.31 7.01
C ALA A 31 -4.40 -0.47 5.86
N LEU A 32 -3.98 -0.77 4.65
CA LEU A 32 -4.44 -0.13 3.41
C LEU A 32 -4.69 -1.16 2.31
N TRP A 33 -5.64 -0.84 1.46
CA TRP A 33 -5.72 -1.41 0.12
C TRP A 33 -4.68 -0.76 -0.78
N PHE A 34 -4.24 -1.48 -1.80
CA PHE A 34 -3.22 -0.98 -2.73
C PHE A 34 -3.36 -1.58 -4.12
N VAL A 35 -2.77 -0.88 -5.08
CA VAL A 35 -2.53 -1.39 -6.42
C VAL A 35 -1.02 -1.32 -6.66
N ALA A 36 -0.44 -2.42 -7.13
CA ALA A 36 0.96 -2.45 -7.55
C ALA A 36 1.04 -2.30 -9.08
N ASP A 37 1.90 -1.40 -9.54
CA ASP A 37 2.12 -1.14 -10.95
C ASP A 37 3.61 -0.90 -11.20
N GLY A 38 4.27 -1.88 -11.80
CA GLY A 38 5.73 -1.84 -11.95
C GLY A 38 6.41 -1.75 -10.58
N ASP A 39 7.20 -0.71 -10.38
CA ASP A 39 7.95 -0.47 -9.14
C ASP A 39 7.22 0.45 -8.17
N GLU A 40 5.96 0.79 -8.44
CA GLU A 40 5.16 1.65 -7.61
C GLU A 40 4.02 0.90 -6.95
N LEU A 41 3.63 1.36 -5.75
CA LEU A 41 2.37 0.98 -5.12
C LEU A 41 1.52 2.24 -4.96
N ARG A 42 0.22 2.12 -5.21
CA ARG A 42 -0.70 3.25 -5.09
C ARG A 42 -1.84 2.90 -4.15
N GLY A 43 -2.28 3.90 -3.43
CA GLY A 43 -3.44 3.84 -2.57
C GLY A 43 -4.06 5.21 -2.41
N TRP A 44 -5.06 5.32 -1.56
CA TRP A 44 -5.62 6.61 -1.20
C TRP A 44 -6.01 6.62 0.28
N THR A 45 -6.21 7.82 0.81
CA THR A 45 -6.62 7.99 2.21
C THR A 45 -7.36 9.31 2.38
N TYR A 46 -8.10 9.46 3.47
CA TYR A 46 -8.72 10.74 3.80
C TYR A 46 -7.65 11.82 3.91
N ALA A 47 -7.90 12.98 3.31
CA ALA A 47 -6.99 14.12 3.33
C ALA A 47 -6.69 14.60 4.77
N LYS A 48 -7.65 14.39 5.68
CA LYS A 48 -7.54 14.78 7.10
C LYS A 48 -7.05 13.64 8.01
N SER A 49 -6.67 12.49 7.46
CA SER A 49 -6.17 11.38 8.25
C SER A 49 -4.82 11.70 8.90
N GLN A 50 -4.50 10.99 10.00
CA GLN A 50 -3.19 11.10 10.64
C GLN A 50 -2.07 10.73 9.67
N LYS A 51 -2.27 9.71 8.86
CA LYS A 51 -1.34 9.27 7.83
C LYS A 51 -1.02 10.39 6.83
N ALA A 52 -2.05 11.08 6.31
CA ALA A 52 -1.85 12.18 5.37
C ALA A 52 -1.06 13.32 6.01
N ARG A 53 -1.38 13.66 7.25
CA ARG A 53 -0.66 14.70 8.01
C ARG A 53 0.79 14.32 8.27
N ASN A 54 1.04 13.06 8.62
CA ASN A 54 2.40 12.55 8.80
C ASN A 54 3.21 12.66 7.52
N LEU A 55 2.62 12.29 6.38
CA LEU A 55 3.28 12.33 5.07
C LEU A 55 3.49 13.75 4.53
N GLU A 56 2.64 14.70 4.89
CA GLU A 56 2.86 16.12 4.59
C GLU A 56 4.13 16.63 5.27
N ARG A 57 4.37 16.19 6.50
CA ARG A 57 5.53 16.60 7.31
C ARG A 57 6.78 15.81 6.95
N ASP A 58 6.65 14.50 6.73
CA ASP A 58 7.75 13.59 6.39
C ASP A 58 7.23 12.60 5.33
N PRO A 59 7.56 12.82 4.04
CA PRO A 59 7.01 12.04 2.94
C PRO A 59 7.68 10.67 2.76
N ARG A 60 7.91 9.96 3.85
CA ARG A 60 8.46 8.60 3.85
C ARG A 60 7.53 7.65 4.57
N ALA A 61 7.46 6.43 4.06
CA ALA A 61 6.67 5.37 4.66
C ALA A 61 7.40 4.03 4.57
N THR A 62 7.08 3.15 5.50
CA THR A 62 7.45 1.75 5.41
C THR A 62 6.19 0.93 5.20
N LEU A 63 6.21 0.09 4.18
CA LEU A 63 5.11 -0.83 3.86
C LEU A 63 5.52 -2.25 4.25
N GLY A 64 4.57 -3.00 4.78
CA GLY A 64 4.78 -4.40 5.12
C GLY A 64 3.63 -5.27 4.63
N LEU A 65 3.99 -6.41 4.05
CA LEU A 65 3.05 -7.45 3.66
C LEU A 65 3.61 -8.79 4.13
N GLU A 66 2.74 -9.61 4.68
CA GLU A 66 3.16 -10.88 5.22
C GLU A 66 2.13 -11.98 4.94
N ASP A 67 2.58 -13.22 5.04
CA ASP A 67 1.76 -14.41 4.91
C ASP A 67 2.37 -15.55 5.73
N GLY A 68 1.53 -16.56 6.03
CA GLY A 68 1.92 -17.72 6.81
C GLY A 68 1.54 -17.61 8.28
N VAL A 69 1.37 -18.78 8.91
CA VAL A 69 1.03 -18.89 10.34
C VAL A 69 2.13 -19.65 11.08
N GLN A 70 2.57 -20.78 10.53
CA GLN A 70 3.67 -21.53 11.12
C GLN A 70 5.01 -20.90 10.74
N TYR A 71 6.00 -20.98 11.62
CA TYR A 71 7.27 -20.30 11.42
C TYR A 71 7.95 -20.65 10.08
N HIS A 72 7.87 -21.90 9.68
CA HIS A 72 8.45 -22.40 8.41
C HIS A 72 7.68 -21.94 7.16
N GLU A 73 6.50 -21.37 7.33
CA GLU A 73 5.66 -20.84 6.24
C GLU A 73 5.79 -19.33 6.06
N LEU A 74 6.40 -18.65 7.03
CA LEU A 74 6.43 -17.19 7.03
C LEU A 74 7.13 -16.65 5.79
N ARG A 75 6.48 -15.75 5.11
CA ARG A 75 7.04 -15.00 3.99
C ARG A 75 6.52 -13.57 4.01
N GLY A 76 7.29 -12.67 3.50
CA GLY A 76 6.87 -11.28 3.48
C GLY A 76 7.80 -10.37 2.71
N VAL A 77 7.35 -9.14 2.56
CA VAL A 77 8.09 -8.07 1.90
C VAL A 77 7.93 -6.80 2.72
N MET A 78 9.01 -6.08 2.90
CA MET A 78 9.03 -4.74 3.46
C MET A 78 9.61 -3.78 2.43
N PHE A 79 8.97 -2.63 2.26
CA PHE A 79 9.45 -1.55 1.41
C PHE A 79 9.67 -0.29 2.25
N GLU A 80 10.84 0.29 2.16
CA GLU A 80 11.03 1.68 2.56
C GLU A 80 10.76 2.54 1.32
N CYS A 81 9.90 3.53 1.45
CA CYS A 81 9.39 4.30 0.31
C CYS A 81 9.50 5.80 0.51
N ASP A 82 9.73 6.50 -0.61
CA ASP A 82 9.35 7.89 -0.75
C ASP A 82 7.89 7.95 -1.22
N VAL A 83 7.12 8.89 -0.68
CA VAL A 83 5.67 8.98 -0.94
C VAL A 83 5.35 10.33 -1.57
N GLU A 84 4.60 10.29 -2.66
CA GLU A 84 4.03 11.45 -3.30
C GLU A 84 2.54 11.53 -2.99
N LEU A 85 2.08 12.69 -2.51
CA LEU A 85 0.68 12.97 -2.26
C LEU A 85 0.06 13.61 -3.52
N GLU A 86 -1.01 13.00 -4.03
CA GLU A 86 -1.77 13.52 -5.15
C GLU A 86 -3.05 14.18 -4.65
N ARG A 87 -3.23 15.45 -4.98
CA ARG A 87 -4.36 16.26 -4.52
C ARG A 87 -5.31 16.68 -5.65
N ASP A 88 -4.93 16.47 -6.91
CA ASP A 88 -5.82 16.75 -8.04
C ASP A 88 -7.02 15.80 -8.02
N ALA A 89 -8.23 16.36 -7.92
CA ALA A 89 -9.44 15.58 -7.74
C ALA A 89 -9.66 14.52 -8.83
N ALA A 90 -9.37 14.84 -10.09
CA ALA A 90 -9.53 13.89 -11.20
C ALA A 90 -8.53 12.72 -11.10
N ARG A 91 -7.30 12.99 -10.65
CA ARG A 91 -6.28 11.95 -10.44
C ARG A 91 -6.57 11.12 -9.22
N VAL A 92 -7.04 11.72 -8.13
CA VAL A 92 -7.48 10.99 -6.93
C VAL A 92 -8.63 10.04 -7.26
N GLU A 93 -9.58 10.49 -8.08
CA GLU A 93 -10.68 9.66 -8.56
C GLU A 93 -10.15 8.44 -9.33
N ARG A 94 -9.15 8.62 -10.20
CA ARG A 94 -8.51 7.50 -10.91
C ARG A 94 -7.85 6.51 -9.97
N PHE A 95 -7.18 6.97 -8.92
CA PHE A 95 -6.62 6.09 -7.88
C PHE A 95 -7.72 5.24 -7.24
N GLY A 96 -8.84 5.87 -6.90
CA GLY A 96 -9.99 5.17 -6.34
C GLY A 96 -10.60 4.14 -7.29
N LEU A 97 -10.73 4.47 -8.57
CA LEU A 97 -11.24 3.55 -9.59
C LEU A 97 -10.32 2.34 -9.77
N GLU A 98 -9.01 2.52 -9.82
CA GLU A 98 -8.04 1.42 -9.88
C GLU A 98 -8.17 0.48 -8.67
N LEU A 99 -8.32 1.05 -7.46
CA LEU A 99 -8.50 0.26 -6.24
C LEU A 99 -9.78 -0.56 -6.30
N PHE A 100 -10.90 0.04 -6.63
CA PHE A 100 -12.19 -0.67 -6.67
C PHE A 100 -12.25 -1.68 -7.82
N GLU A 101 -11.61 -1.43 -8.95
CA GLU A 101 -11.49 -2.43 -10.01
C GLU A 101 -10.77 -3.69 -9.52
N ARG A 102 -9.69 -3.52 -8.77
CA ARG A 102 -8.96 -4.66 -8.19
C ARG A 102 -9.74 -5.42 -7.13
N TYR A 103 -10.45 -4.71 -6.25
CA TYR A 103 -11.08 -5.31 -5.06
C TYR A 103 -12.54 -5.69 -5.26
N ALA A 104 -13.27 -5.04 -6.16
CA ALA A 104 -14.66 -5.32 -6.47
C ALA A 104 -14.84 -6.06 -7.81
N GLY A 105 -13.81 -6.10 -8.65
CA GLY A 105 -13.82 -6.74 -9.97
C GLY A 105 -14.33 -5.80 -11.04
N GLU A 106 -15.64 -5.65 -11.22
CA GLU A 106 -16.21 -4.75 -12.21
C GLU A 106 -16.60 -3.41 -11.62
N LEU A 107 -16.35 -2.34 -12.39
CA LEU A 107 -16.82 -1.00 -12.08
C LEU A 107 -18.22 -0.82 -12.68
N ASN A 108 -19.22 -0.56 -11.84
CA ASN A 108 -20.56 -0.16 -12.25
C ASN A 108 -20.80 1.33 -11.97
N ASP A 109 -21.94 1.85 -12.40
CA ASP A 109 -22.26 3.27 -12.23
C ASP A 109 -22.34 3.68 -10.76
N ASP A 110 -22.83 2.81 -9.88
CA ASP A 110 -22.93 3.07 -8.44
C ASP A 110 -21.54 3.18 -7.81
N ILE A 111 -20.63 2.28 -8.16
CA ILE A 111 -19.23 2.32 -7.68
C ILE A 111 -18.54 3.58 -8.19
N ARG A 112 -18.71 3.93 -9.48
CA ARG A 112 -18.13 5.14 -10.07
C ARG A 112 -18.61 6.41 -9.37
N ALA A 113 -19.92 6.50 -9.07
CA ALA A 113 -20.50 7.63 -8.37
C ALA A 113 -19.97 7.73 -6.92
N MET A 114 -19.86 6.60 -6.24
CA MET A 114 -19.29 6.53 -4.88
C MET A 114 -17.83 6.98 -4.86
N VAL A 115 -17.01 6.49 -5.78
CA VAL A 115 -15.59 6.85 -5.90
C VAL A 115 -15.43 8.33 -6.18
N ALA A 116 -16.21 8.90 -7.11
CA ALA A 116 -16.18 10.32 -7.42
C ALA A 116 -16.49 11.18 -6.19
N LYS A 117 -17.47 10.77 -5.39
CA LYS A 117 -17.83 11.46 -4.15
C LYS A 117 -16.74 11.36 -3.11
N GLN A 118 -16.17 10.18 -2.90
CA GLN A 118 -15.10 9.96 -1.92
C GLN A 118 -13.80 10.66 -2.31
N ALA A 119 -13.49 10.74 -3.59
CA ALA A 119 -12.29 11.41 -4.09
C ALA A 119 -12.19 12.87 -3.65
N GLN A 120 -13.31 13.55 -3.44
CA GLN A 120 -13.34 14.93 -2.96
C GLN A 120 -12.78 15.11 -1.55
N LYS A 121 -12.74 14.04 -0.76
CA LYS A 121 -12.26 14.03 0.64
C LYS A 121 -10.93 13.32 0.81
N ARG A 122 -10.32 12.85 -0.28
CA ARG A 122 -9.15 11.99 -0.25
C ARG A 122 -7.96 12.59 -0.96
N VAL A 123 -6.80 12.03 -0.66
CA VAL A 123 -5.56 12.25 -1.40
C VAL A 123 -5.07 10.91 -1.92
N GLY A 124 -4.46 10.92 -3.10
CA GLY A 124 -3.78 9.75 -3.64
C GLY A 124 -2.39 9.61 -3.03
N LEU A 125 -1.97 8.37 -2.85
CA LEU A 125 -0.66 8.01 -2.32
C LEU A 125 0.08 7.19 -3.38
N THR A 126 1.24 7.68 -3.82
CA THR A 126 2.15 6.91 -4.65
C THR A 126 3.38 6.58 -3.81
N PHE A 127 3.60 5.29 -3.58
CA PHE A 127 4.73 4.79 -2.82
C PHE A 127 5.80 4.30 -3.80
N ARG A 128 7.01 4.89 -3.72
CA ARG A 128 8.15 4.51 -4.54
C ARG A 128 9.20 3.87 -3.66
N PRO A 129 9.36 2.54 -3.73
CA PRO A 129 10.38 1.86 -2.92
C PRO A 129 11.78 2.35 -3.22
N THR A 130 12.51 2.67 -2.15
CA THR A 130 13.94 2.99 -2.19
C THR A 130 14.78 1.83 -1.66
N ARG A 131 14.16 0.97 -0.85
CA ARG A 131 14.78 -0.25 -0.32
C ARG A 131 13.71 -1.32 -0.18
N THR A 132 14.03 -2.54 -0.59
CA THR A 132 13.16 -3.70 -0.48
C THR A 132 13.88 -4.80 0.31
N VAL A 133 13.19 -5.34 1.31
CA VAL A 133 13.63 -6.51 2.06
C VAL A 133 12.55 -7.57 1.94
N SER A 134 12.92 -8.79 1.62
CA SER A 134 11.97 -9.89 1.53
C SER A 134 12.51 -11.15 2.20
N TRP A 135 11.62 -12.01 2.62
CA TRP A 135 11.94 -13.29 3.24
C TRP A 135 10.95 -14.36 2.81
N ASP A 136 11.42 -15.60 2.79
CA ASP A 136 10.58 -16.75 2.52
C ASP A 136 11.15 -17.96 3.26
N HIS A 137 10.60 -18.25 4.45
CA HIS A 137 11.07 -19.32 5.31
C HIS A 137 10.85 -20.70 4.71
N ARG A 138 9.97 -20.83 3.73
CA ARG A 138 9.77 -22.11 3.02
C ARG A 138 11.03 -22.57 2.29
N LYS A 139 11.92 -21.63 1.96
CA LYS A 139 13.20 -21.89 1.29
C LYS A 139 14.31 -22.31 2.22
N LEU A 140 14.13 -22.19 3.53
CA LEU A 140 15.18 -22.41 4.52
C LEU A 140 15.33 -23.88 4.95
N GLY A 141 14.42 -24.76 4.53
CA GLY A 141 14.48 -26.19 4.84
C GLY A 141 14.45 -26.53 6.34
N GLY A 142 13.84 -25.64 7.15
CA GLY A 142 13.77 -25.81 8.61
C GLY A 142 14.99 -25.31 9.38
N VAL A 143 15.91 -24.66 8.72
CA VAL A 143 17.11 -24.04 9.34
C VAL A 143 16.90 -22.52 9.43
N TYR A 144 16.88 -21.99 10.65
CA TYR A 144 16.61 -20.58 10.93
C TYR A 144 17.72 -19.95 11.75
#